data_a80976dd7562e4710e2090f86de1306e
#
_entry.id   a80976dd7562e4710e2090f86de1306e
#
_cell.length_a   1.000
_cell.length_b   1.000
_cell.length_c   1.000
_cell.angle_alpha   90.00
_cell.angle_beta   90.00
_cell.angle_gamma   90.00
#
_symmetry.space_group_name_H-M   'P 1'
#
loop_
_entity.id
_entity.type
_entity.pdbx_description
1 polymer ?
#
loop_
_entity_poly.entity_id
_entity_poly.type
_entity_poly.pdbx_seq_one_letter_code
_entity_poly.pdbx_strand_id
1 'polypeptide(L)'
;MGGAAWFVRGKLYAWECHPWPSIPEDIRAIVAAELVVGVKVAERLDALALVEMAPDVFLRTTTTWGEPKVAFRMAGIDDDHLVELVTEAWRVQAPKYLRREFDGAGS
;
A
#
# COMPACT_ATOMS: atom_id res chain seq x y z
N MET A 1 -13.44 -9.58 -11.66
CA MET A 1 -12.09 -9.50 -12.20
C MET A 1 -11.12 -8.83 -11.25
N GLY A 2 -10.01 -9.46 -10.99
CA GLY A 2 -8.98 -8.87 -10.17
C GLY A 2 -8.30 -7.69 -10.85
N GLY A 3 -7.91 -6.69 -10.10
CA GLY A 3 -7.08 -5.61 -10.59
C GLY A 3 -5.62 -5.97 -10.62
N ALA A 4 -4.75 -4.99 -10.83
CA ALA A 4 -3.31 -5.21 -10.84
C ALA A 4 -2.80 -5.57 -9.45
N ALA A 5 -1.79 -6.41 -9.42
CA ALA A 5 -1.12 -6.79 -8.18
C ALA A 5 0.37 -6.97 -8.48
N TRP A 6 1.21 -6.54 -7.54
CA TRP A 6 2.65 -6.58 -7.71
C TRP A 6 3.29 -7.46 -6.64
N PHE A 7 4.16 -8.35 -7.07
CA PHE A 7 4.79 -9.35 -6.21
C PHE A 7 6.31 -9.26 -6.31
N VAL A 8 6.98 -9.62 -5.21
CA VAL A 8 8.41 -9.88 -5.21
C VAL A 8 8.63 -11.28 -4.61
N ARG A 9 9.23 -12.17 -5.39
CA ARG A 9 9.46 -13.57 -4.97
C ARG A 9 8.20 -14.24 -4.42
N GLY A 10 7.06 -14.00 -5.08
CA GLY A 10 5.78 -14.61 -4.67
C GLY A 10 5.06 -13.90 -3.53
N LYS A 11 5.64 -12.84 -2.97
CA LYS A 11 5.02 -12.07 -1.89
C LYS A 11 4.41 -10.78 -2.41
N LEU A 12 3.14 -10.57 -2.14
CA LEU A 12 2.40 -9.38 -2.55
C LEU A 12 2.89 -8.15 -1.78
N TYR A 13 3.26 -7.08 -2.48
CA TYR A 13 3.65 -5.84 -1.82
C TYR A 13 2.77 -4.64 -2.17
N ALA A 14 2.07 -4.69 -3.31
CA ALA A 14 1.13 -3.63 -3.72
C ALA A 14 0.02 -4.25 -4.55
N TRP A 15 -1.16 -3.62 -4.51
CA TRP A 15 -2.32 -4.12 -5.27
C TRP A 15 -3.31 -3.00 -5.53
N GLU A 16 -4.11 -3.19 -6.58
CA GLU A 16 -5.24 -2.33 -6.85
C GLU A 16 -6.42 -2.79 -6.00
N CYS A 17 -7.00 -1.88 -5.23
CA CYS A 17 -8.11 -2.22 -4.35
C CYS A 17 -9.41 -2.36 -5.11
N HIS A 18 -10.26 -3.27 -4.65
CA HIS A 18 -11.59 -3.51 -5.17
C HIS A 18 -12.63 -3.29 -4.07
N PRO A 19 -13.88 -2.98 -4.41
CA PRO A 19 -14.92 -2.76 -3.41
C PRO A 19 -15.46 -4.06 -2.83
N TRP A 20 -14.58 -4.80 -2.12
CA TRP A 20 -14.97 -6.06 -1.48
C TRP A 20 -15.99 -5.82 -0.36
N PRO A 21 -16.92 -6.78 -0.15
CA PRO A 21 -17.91 -6.64 0.92
C PRO A 21 -17.34 -6.48 2.33
N SER A 22 -16.11 -6.94 2.54
CA SER A 22 -15.44 -6.84 3.84
C SER A 22 -14.91 -5.43 4.15
N ILE A 23 -14.88 -4.54 3.17
CA ILE A 23 -14.43 -3.17 3.35
C ILE A 23 -15.60 -2.32 3.88
N PRO A 24 -15.35 -1.40 4.84
CA PRO A 24 -16.40 -0.48 5.31
C PRO A 24 -17.08 0.24 4.16
N GLU A 25 -18.38 0.48 4.29
CA GLU A 25 -19.21 1.01 3.21
C GLU A 25 -18.71 2.34 2.63
N ASP A 26 -18.29 3.24 3.49
CA ASP A 26 -17.78 4.55 3.06
C ASP A 26 -16.50 4.42 2.24
N ILE A 27 -15.59 3.54 2.65
CA ILE A 27 -14.35 3.28 1.92
C ILE A 27 -14.65 2.52 0.62
N ARG A 28 -15.58 1.59 0.66
CA ARG A 28 -15.99 0.83 -0.51
C ARG A 28 -16.54 1.73 -1.62
N ALA A 29 -17.27 2.76 -1.24
CA ALA A 29 -17.78 3.74 -2.20
C ALA A 29 -16.65 4.50 -2.89
N ILE A 30 -15.61 4.86 -2.16
CA ILE A 30 -14.41 5.51 -2.72
C ILE A 30 -13.69 4.57 -3.68
N VAL A 31 -13.48 3.34 -3.27
CA VAL A 31 -12.78 2.33 -4.08
C VAL A 31 -13.54 2.04 -5.37
N ALA A 32 -14.87 2.07 -5.33
CA ALA A 32 -15.69 1.86 -6.51
C ALA A 32 -15.65 3.06 -7.48
N ALA A 33 -15.41 4.27 -6.96
CA ALA A 33 -15.47 5.49 -7.74
C ALA A 33 -14.13 5.94 -8.33
N GLU A 34 -13.01 5.53 -7.74
CA GLU A 34 -11.68 5.99 -8.18
C GLU A 34 -10.60 4.93 -7.93
N LEU A 35 -9.42 5.14 -8.51
CA LEU A 35 -8.30 4.22 -8.34
C LEU A 35 -7.70 4.36 -6.93
N VAL A 36 -7.71 3.26 -6.21
CA VAL A 36 -7.14 3.15 -4.86
C VAL A 36 -6.13 2.01 -4.86
N VAL A 37 -4.96 2.25 -4.31
CA VAL A 37 -3.87 1.27 -4.27
C VAL A 37 -3.55 0.93 -2.83
N GLY A 38 -3.36 -0.35 -2.55
CA GLY A 38 -2.91 -0.83 -1.25
C GLY A 38 -1.43 -1.18 -1.31
N VAL A 39 -0.71 -0.92 -0.24
CA VAL A 39 0.71 -1.27 -0.12
C VAL A 39 0.99 -1.84 1.26
N LYS A 40 1.98 -2.72 1.34
CA LYS A 40 2.49 -3.22 2.61
C LYS A 40 3.34 -2.13 3.27
N VAL A 41 3.29 -2.08 4.59
CA VAL A 41 4.17 -1.21 5.38
C VAL A 41 4.88 -2.06 6.44
N ALA A 42 5.95 -1.53 7.00
CA ALA A 42 6.76 -2.28 7.96
C ALA A 42 6.01 -2.54 9.26
N GLU A 43 5.28 -1.54 9.76
CA GLU A 43 4.58 -1.65 11.03
C GLU A 43 3.19 -1.01 10.96
N ARG A 44 2.29 -1.46 11.83
CA ARG A 44 0.95 -0.88 11.91
C ARG A 44 0.97 0.62 12.23
N LEU A 45 1.92 1.05 13.06
CA LEU A 45 2.05 2.46 13.41
C LEU A 45 2.39 3.33 12.20
N ASP A 46 3.13 2.77 11.24
CA ASP A 46 3.43 3.48 10.00
C ASP A 46 2.15 3.77 9.21
N ALA A 47 1.26 2.79 9.12
CA ALA A 47 -0.03 2.96 8.44
C ALA A 47 -0.88 4.02 9.14
N LEU A 48 -0.95 3.96 10.47
CA LEU A 48 -1.72 4.93 11.27
C LEU A 48 -1.16 6.35 11.11
N ALA A 49 0.15 6.48 11.09
CA ALA A 49 0.80 7.78 10.92
C ALA A 49 0.46 8.40 9.56
N LEU A 50 0.45 7.59 8.51
CA LEU A 50 0.09 8.06 7.17
C LEU A 50 -1.37 8.54 7.12
N VAL A 51 -2.29 7.79 7.73
CA VAL A 51 -3.70 8.18 7.79
C VAL A 51 -3.87 9.50 8.55
N GLU A 52 -3.15 9.67 9.65
CA GLU A 52 -3.21 10.92 10.43
C GLU A 52 -2.61 12.10 9.68
N MET A 53 -1.53 11.86 8.94
CA MET A 53 -0.84 12.90 8.19
C MET A 53 -1.70 13.45 7.04
N ALA A 54 -2.39 12.56 6.34
CA ALA A 54 -3.17 12.93 5.16
C ALA A 54 -4.44 12.08 5.04
N PRO A 55 -5.45 12.33 5.89
CA PRO A 55 -6.67 11.52 5.90
C PRO A 55 -7.48 11.60 4.60
N ASP A 56 -7.25 12.63 3.79
CA ASP A 56 -7.90 12.76 2.49
C ASP A 56 -7.28 11.83 1.43
N VAL A 57 -6.07 11.38 1.65
CA VAL A 57 -5.33 10.53 0.72
C VAL A 57 -5.27 9.09 1.20
N PHE A 58 -4.90 8.87 2.46
CA PHE A 58 -4.75 7.55 3.04
C PHE A 58 -6.03 7.11 3.73
N LEU A 59 -6.58 5.98 3.29
CA LEU A 59 -7.84 5.48 3.80
C LEU A 59 -7.64 4.65 5.06
N ARG A 60 -8.49 4.86 6.05
CA ARG A 60 -8.49 4.05 7.25
C ARG A 60 -9.16 2.71 6.93
N THR A 61 -8.34 1.73 6.61
CA THR A 61 -8.82 0.37 6.44
C THR A 61 -8.70 -0.36 7.77
N THR A 62 -9.77 -0.97 8.21
CA THR A 62 -9.71 -1.82 9.40
C THR A 62 -8.93 -3.07 9.01
N THR A 63 -7.70 -3.13 9.44
CA THR A 63 -6.89 -4.32 9.22
C THR A 63 -6.99 -5.21 10.43
N THR A 64 -7.97 -6.05 10.45
CA THR A 64 -8.05 -7.13 11.42
C THR A 64 -7.19 -8.32 11.01
N TRP A 65 -6.39 -8.15 9.98
CA TRP A 65 -5.74 -9.29 9.32
C TRP A 65 -4.23 -9.14 9.29
N GLY A 66 -3.64 -9.36 10.41
CA GLY A 66 -2.24 -9.69 10.57
C GLY A 66 -1.19 -8.77 9.99
N GLU A 67 -1.13 -8.57 8.71
CA GLU A 67 -0.03 -7.85 8.10
C GLU A 67 -0.30 -6.35 7.96
N PRO A 68 0.66 -5.49 8.37
CA PRO A 68 0.51 -4.05 8.23
C PRO A 68 0.38 -3.62 6.77
N LYS A 69 -0.65 -2.82 6.48
CA LYS A 69 -0.89 -2.31 5.13
C LYS A 69 -1.69 -1.02 5.19
N VAL A 70 -1.63 -0.24 4.11
CA VAL A 70 -2.39 0.99 4.00
C VAL A 70 -2.88 1.15 2.57
N ALA A 71 -4.03 1.76 2.38
CA ALA A 71 -4.57 2.06 1.05
C ALA A 71 -4.58 3.57 0.85
N PHE A 72 -4.37 4.02 -0.38
CA PHE A 72 -4.36 5.44 -0.69
C PHE A 72 -5.00 5.72 -2.04
N ARG A 73 -5.51 6.95 -2.18
CA ARG A 73 -6.16 7.43 -3.41
C ARG A 73 -5.09 7.94 -4.35
N MET A 74 -4.99 7.33 -5.53
CA MET A 74 -3.98 7.71 -6.53
C MET A 74 -4.11 9.17 -6.96
N ALA A 75 -5.32 9.68 -7.04
CA ALA A 75 -5.54 11.07 -7.46
C ALA A 75 -5.02 12.11 -6.46
N GLY A 76 -4.85 11.71 -5.21
CA GLY A 76 -4.43 12.63 -4.15
C GLY A 76 -2.97 12.54 -3.73
N ILE A 77 -2.20 11.62 -4.31
CA ILE A 77 -0.82 11.41 -3.91
C ILE A 77 0.13 12.00 -4.95
N ASP A 78 1.22 12.63 -4.50
CA ASP A 78 2.22 13.11 -5.43
C ASP A 78 3.19 11.99 -5.85
N ASP A 79 3.88 12.20 -6.97
CA ASP A 79 4.71 11.17 -7.59
C ASP A 79 5.87 10.74 -6.70
N ASP A 80 6.51 11.67 -6.01
CA ASP A 80 7.64 11.35 -5.13
C ASP A 80 7.20 10.49 -3.95
N HIS A 81 6.06 10.82 -3.35
CA HIS A 81 5.51 10.04 -2.25
C HIS A 81 5.07 8.66 -2.71
N LEU A 82 4.48 8.57 -3.91
CA LEU A 82 4.10 7.28 -4.50
C LEU A 82 5.32 6.37 -4.65
N VAL A 83 6.42 6.90 -5.19
CA VAL A 83 7.66 6.14 -5.35
C VAL A 83 8.18 5.66 -4.00
N GLU A 84 8.18 6.53 -2.99
CA GLU A 84 8.60 6.14 -1.64
C GLU A 84 7.77 5.00 -1.07
N LEU A 85 6.44 5.10 -1.19
CA LEU A 85 5.53 4.09 -0.64
C LEU A 85 5.70 2.74 -1.32
N VAL A 86 5.78 2.73 -2.64
CA VAL A 86 5.93 1.50 -3.41
C VAL A 86 7.29 0.87 -3.15
N THR A 87 8.35 1.69 -3.10
CA THR A 87 9.70 1.21 -2.80
C THR A 87 9.76 0.60 -1.40
N GLU A 88 9.18 1.27 -0.42
CA GLU A 88 9.16 0.74 0.96
C GLU A 88 8.37 -0.55 1.05
N ALA A 89 7.23 -0.65 0.35
CA ALA A 89 6.43 -1.87 0.32
C ALA A 89 7.23 -3.03 -0.27
N TRP A 90 7.97 -2.77 -1.34
CA TRP A 90 8.85 -3.76 -1.93
C TRP A 90 9.93 -4.22 -0.94
N ARG A 91 10.57 -3.27 -0.24
CA ARG A 91 11.62 -3.58 0.73
C ARG A 91 11.09 -4.44 1.88
N VAL A 92 9.87 -4.19 2.32
CA VAL A 92 9.24 -4.98 3.39
C VAL A 92 9.07 -6.44 2.99
N GLN A 93 8.70 -6.70 1.74
CA GLN A 93 8.44 -8.05 1.27
C GLN A 93 9.63 -8.74 0.60
N ALA A 94 10.63 -7.98 0.17
CA ALA A 94 11.78 -8.53 -0.52
C ALA A 94 12.71 -9.29 0.42
N PRO A 95 13.30 -10.42 -0.01
CA PRO A 95 14.33 -11.10 0.75
C PRO A 95 15.55 -10.21 0.98
N LYS A 96 16.29 -10.46 2.05
CA LYS A 96 17.46 -9.66 2.42
C LYS A 96 18.47 -9.48 1.28
N TYR A 97 18.74 -10.53 0.52
CA TYR A 97 19.75 -10.44 -0.53
C TYR A 97 19.33 -9.49 -1.66
N LEU A 98 18.04 -9.44 -1.99
CA LEU A 98 17.55 -8.50 -2.99
C LEU A 98 17.60 -7.06 -2.48
N ARG A 99 17.29 -6.85 -1.20
CA ARG A 99 17.39 -5.53 -0.59
C ARG A 99 18.83 -5.02 -0.60
N ARG A 100 19.79 -5.89 -0.34
CA ARG A 100 21.21 -5.54 -0.40
C ARG A 100 21.65 -5.13 -1.79
N GLU A 101 21.21 -5.87 -2.82
CA GLU A 101 21.53 -5.53 -4.20
C GLU A 101 20.93 -4.18 -4.58
N PHE A 102 19.69 -3.93 -4.21
CA PHE A 102 19.00 -2.67 -4.47
C PHE A 102 19.74 -1.49 -3.80
N ASP A 103 20.04 -1.63 -2.51
CA ASP A 103 20.73 -0.60 -1.74
C ASP A 103 22.14 -0.35 -2.27
N GLY A 104 22.85 -1.40 -2.63
CA GLY A 104 24.19 -1.30 -3.23
C GLY A 104 24.18 -0.60 -4.58
N ALA A 105 23.18 -0.89 -5.40
CA ALA A 105 23.07 -0.27 -6.73
C ALA A 105 22.69 1.21 -6.64
N GLY A 106 22.04 1.61 -5.55
CA GLY A 106 21.62 2.98 -5.35
C GLY A 106 22.66 3.89 -4.68
N SER A 107 23.78 3.33 -4.30
CA SER A 107 24.81 4.09 -3.57
C SER A 107 25.94 4.61 -4.45
#